data_8fafa71a77d436fd20b945d1e9d2130a
#
_entry.id   8fafa71a77d436fd20b945d1e9d2130a
#
_cell.length_a   1.000
_cell.length_b   1.000
_cell.length_c   1.000
_cell.angle_alpha   90.00
_cell.angle_beta   90.00
_cell.angle_gamma   90.00
#
_symmetry.space_group_name_H-M   'P 1'
#
loop_
_entity.id
_entity.type
_entity.pdbx_description
1 polymer ?
#
loop_
_entity_poly.entity_id
_entity_poly.type
_entity_poly.pdbx_seq_one_letter_code
_entity_poly.pdbx_strand_id
1 'polypeptide(L)'
;MGELTLPVPIMMIEDPPTFKHRLEMILMGLGYPTELMISTQNLAEAEALLQQHLPNLIFIDLELNSPAKLRFIKQLKQIHPDSYVIAILTEQYTALLFDAIRSGAQGYVFHHHTEAEMINNIKSILRGGAPLHHNLAQYILSRQTKYSENKSELEEKTVLALTSIEYKILNLVSVGLNSQQVADQTNIPLYKIEGNIKNTYRKIASLEH
;
A
#
# COMPACT_ATOMS: atom_id res chain seq x y z
N MET A 1 17.40 -21.83 11.82
CA MET A 1 16.33 -20.89 11.45
C MET A 1 15.96 -21.25 10.02
N GLY A 2 14.79 -21.89 9.82
CA GLY A 2 14.35 -22.25 8.47
C GLY A 2 14.04 -21.00 7.68
N GLU A 3 14.66 -20.83 6.52
CA GLU A 3 14.24 -19.86 5.52
C GLU A 3 12.79 -20.20 5.17
N LEU A 4 11.89 -19.26 5.39
CA LEU A 4 10.54 -19.31 4.84
C LEU A 4 10.68 -19.10 3.32
N THR A 5 10.99 -20.17 2.62
CA THR A 5 10.84 -20.21 1.16
C THR A 5 9.34 -20.19 0.91
N LEU A 6 8.80 -19.04 0.59
CA LEU A 6 7.42 -18.92 0.12
C LEU A 6 7.42 -19.25 -1.38
N PRO A 7 7.03 -20.47 -1.80
CA PRO A 7 7.03 -20.85 -3.21
C PRO A 7 5.76 -20.32 -3.89
N VAL A 8 5.47 -19.03 -3.72
CA VAL A 8 4.24 -18.44 -4.23
C VAL A 8 4.61 -17.43 -5.31
N PRO A 9 3.99 -17.50 -6.51
CA PRO A 9 4.25 -16.58 -7.58
C PRO A 9 4.04 -15.11 -7.18
N ILE A 10 4.91 -14.25 -7.68
CA ILE A 10 4.78 -12.81 -7.59
C ILE A 10 4.34 -12.31 -8.95
N MET A 11 3.39 -11.40 -8.98
CA MET A 11 2.99 -10.72 -10.20
C MET A 11 3.42 -9.26 -10.17
N MET A 12 3.95 -8.80 -11.28
CA MET A 12 4.31 -7.40 -11.51
C MET A 12 3.52 -6.88 -12.71
N ILE A 13 2.70 -5.86 -12.49
CA ILE A 13 1.91 -5.17 -13.52
C ILE A 13 2.48 -3.76 -13.63
N GLU A 14 3.39 -3.55 -14.56
CA GLU A 14 4.24 -2.36 -14.56
C GLU A 14 4.62 -1.83 -15.94
N ASP A 15 4.81 -0.51 -15.99
CA ASP A 15 5.49 0.29 -16.98
C ASP A 15 6.39 1.26 -16.19
N PRO A 16 7.66 1.40 -16.38
CA PRO A 16 8.55 1.01 -17.47
C PRO A 16 9.51 -0.14 -17.10
N PRO A 17 10.25 -0.71 -18.07
CA PRO A 17 11.15 -1.86 -17.87
C PRO A 17 12.28 -1.65 -16.85
N THR A 18 12.72 -0.41 -16.65
CA THR A 18 13.82 -0.07 -15.74
C THR A 18 13.47 -0.30 -14.28
N PHE A 19 12.23 0.01 -13.89
CA PHE A 19 11.77 -0.23 -12.52
C PHE A 19 11.56 -1.73 -12.28
N LYS A 20 11.06 -2.46 -13.28
CA LYS A 20 10.93 -3.91 -13.26
C LYS A 20 12.23 -4.59 -12.85
N HIS A 21 13.30 -4.35 -13.60
CA HIS A 21 14.59 -4.99 -13.32
C HIS A 21 15.08 -4.71 -11.89
N ARG A 22 14.93 -3.48 -11.43
CA ARG A 22 15.30 -3.09 -10.08
C ARG A 22 14.46 -3.82 -9.01
N LEU A 23 13.14 -3.94 -9.23
CA LEU A 23 12.24 -4.66 -8.35
C LEU A 23 12.57 -6.17 -8.31
N GLU A 24 12.85 -6.77 -9.47
CA GLU A 24 13.30 -8.17 -9.59
C GLU A 24 14.55 -8.43 -8.75
N MET A 25 15.58 -7.57 -8.86
CA MET A 25 16.81 -7.70 -8.08
C MET A 25 16.56 -7.62 -6.58
N ILE A 26 15.65 -6.73 -6.13
CA ILE A 26 15.26 -6.61 -4.74
C ILE A 26 14.53 -7.87 -4.27
N LEU A 27 13.60 -8.38 -5.06
CA LEU A 27 12.84 -9.59 -4.73
C LEU A 27 13.74 -10.83 -4.66
N MET A 28 14.71 -10.95 -5.58
CA MET A 28 15.74 -12.00 -5.52
C MET A 28 16.55 -11.91 -4.23
N GLY A 29 16.95 -10.70 -3.82
CA GLY A 29 17.63 -10.45 -2.54
C GLY A 29 16.76 -10.77 -1.30
N LEU A 30 15.44 -10.81 -1.47
CA LEU A 30 14.48 -11.23 -0.45
C LEU A 30 14.20 -12.75 -0.46
N GLY A 31 14.81 -13.49 -1.39
CA GLY A 31 14.69 -14.96 -1.48
C GLY A 31 13.62 -15.45 -2.46
N TYR A 32 13.07 -14.58 -3.30
CA TYR A 32 12.12 -14.99 -4.34
C TYR A 32 12.88 -15.39 -5.61
N PRO A 33 12.74 -16.63 -6.11
CA PRO A 33 13.38 -17.05 -7.34
C PRO A 33 12.69 -16.42 -8.57
N THR A 34 13.48 -16.15 -9.63
CA THR A 34 12.99 -15.51 -10.85
C THR A 34 11.90 -16.30 -11.56
N GLU A 35 11.92 -17.63 -11.44
CA GLU A 35 10.94 -18.55 -12.02
C GLU A 35 9.52 -18.36 -11.44
N LEU A 36 9.42 -17.71 -10.29
CA LEU A 36 8.14 -17.37 -9.64
C LEU A 36 7.72 -15.92 -9.89
N MET A 37 8.48 -15.15 -10.67
CA MET A 37 8.17 -13.78 -11.01
C MET A 37 7.47 -13.70 -12.36
N ILE A 38 6.21 -13.28 -12.35
CA ILE A 38 5.38 -13.11 -13.53
C ILE A 38 5.25 -11.62 -13.78
N SER A 39 5.42 -11.15 -15.00
CA SER A 39 5.27 -9.74 -15.33
C SER A 39 4.45 -9.53 -16.58
N THR A 40 3.62 -8.48 -16.57
CA THR A 40 2.84 -8.03 -17.72
C THR A 40 2.64 -6.52 -17.66
N GLN A 41 2.37 -5.91 -18.80
CA GLN A 41 1.96 -4.50 -18.92
C GLN A 41 0.46 -4.36 -19.21
N ASN A 42 -0.21 -5.48 -19.49
CA ASN A 42 -1.60 -5.49 -19.91
C ASN A 42 -2.53 -6.06 -18.84
N LEU A 43 -3.54 -5.30 -18.43
CA LEU A 43 -4.50 -5.74 -17.41
C LEU A 43 -5.30 -6.99 -17.81
N ALA A 44 -5.67 -7.13 -19.10
CA ALA A 44 -6.39 -8.31 -19.57
C ALA A 44 -5.51 -9.58 -19.47
N GLU A 45 -4.22 -9.45 -19.76
CA GLU A 45 -3.24 -10.53 -19.56
C GLU A 45 -3.05 -10.81 -18.06
N ALA A 46 -2.99 -9.77 -17.22
CA ALA A 46 -2.91 -9.91 -15.77
C ALA A 46 -4.07 -10.73 -15.20
N GLU A 47 -5.29 -10.50 -15.66
CA GLU A 47 -6.47 -11.27 -15.25
C GLU A 47 -6.33 -12.76 -15.59
N ALA A 48 -5.85 -13.09 -16.79
CA ALA A 48 -5.59 -14.48 -17.19
C ALA A 48 -4.48 -15.13 -16.37
N LEU A 49 -3.38 -14.41 -16.13
CA LEU A 49 -2.25 -14.88 -15.32
C LEU A 49 -2.63 -15.09 -13.84
N LEU A 50 -3.50 -14.24 -13.29
CA LEU A 50 -4.03 -14.42 -11.94
C LEU A 50 -4.75 -15.75 -11.77
N GLN A 51 -5.58 -16.15 -12.75
CA GLN A 51 -6.30 -17.41 -12.71
C GLN A 51 -5.38 -18.63 -12.85
N GLN A 52 -4.28 -18.50 -13.61
CA GLN A 52 -3.35 -19.60 -13.86
C GLN A 52 -2.37 -19.82 -12.70
N HIS A 53 -1.88 -18.76 -12.09
CA HIS A 53 -0.73 -18.81 -11.18
C HIS A 53 -1.05 -18.46 -9.71
N LEU A 54 -2.21 -17.86 -9.43
CA LEU A 54 -2.66 -17.49 -8.09
C LEU A 54 -1.60 -16.76 -7.25
N PRO A 55 -1.01 -15.67 -7.75
CA PRO A 55 0.02 -14.94 -7.02
C PRO A 55 -0.53 -14.36 -5.72
N ASN A 56 0.25 -14.46 -4.65
CA ASN A 56 -0.14 -13.88 -3.36
C ASN A 56 0.49 -12.51 -3.11
N LEU A 57 1.45 -12.09 -3.94
CA LEU A 57 2.10 -10.78 -3.88
C LEU A 57 2.06 -10.14 -5.27
N ILE A 58 1.42 -8.98 -5.35
CA ILE A 58 1.16 -8.30 -6.62
C ILE A 58 1.66 -6.86 -6.50
N PHE A 59 2.57 -6.49 -7.40
CA PHE A 59 3.01 -5.11 -7.59
C PHE A 59 2.26 -4.52 -8.78
N ILE A 60 1.71 -3.33 -8.62
CA ILE A 60 0.98 -2.65 -9.68
C ILE A 60 1.40 -1.20 -9.79
N ASP A 61 1.96 -0.83 -10.94
CA ASP A 61 2.28 0.56 -11.26
C ASP A 61 1.00 1.32 -11.61
N LEU A 62 0.76 2.44 -10.94
CA LEU A 62 -0.48 3.21 -11.07
C LEU A 62 -0.35 4.44 -11.95
N GLU A 63 0.84 4.80 -12.45
CA GLU A 63 1.03 6.07 -13.17
C GLU A 63 0.27 6.13 -14.49
N LEU A 64 0.21 5.02 -15.21
CA LEU A 64 -0.55 4.92 -16.46
C LEU A 64 -1.87 4.17 -16.25
N ASN A 65 -2.94 4.68 -16.85
CA ASN A 65 -4.27 4.07 -16.81
C ASN A 65 -4.81 3.81 -15.37
N SER A 66 -4.52 4.71 -14.45
CA SER A 66 -4.84 4.59 -13.01
C SER A 66 -6.29 4.16 -12.73
N PRO A 67 -7.34 4.72 -13.40
CA PRO A 67 -8.72 4.32 -13.10
C PRO A 67 -9.02 2.84 -13.38
N ALA A 68 -8.43 2.26 -14.43
CA ALA A 68 -8.60 0.83 -14.73
C ALA A 68 -7.85 -0.04 -13.71
N LYS A 69 -6.60 0.35 -13.37
CA LYS A 69 -5.78 -0.34 -12.39
C LYS A 69 -6.38 -0.29 -10.97
N LEU A 70 -7.00 0.81 -10.57
CA LEU A 70 -7.73 0.90 -9.30
C LEU A 70 -8.95 -0.05 -9.28
N ARG A 71 -9.72 -0.10 -10.36
CA ARG A 71 -10.83 -1.08 -10.48
C ARG A 71 -10.32 -2.51 -10.42
N PHE A 72 -9.21 -2.80 -11.10
CA PHE A 72 -8.56 -4.11 -11.06
C PHE A 72 -8.16 -4.50 -9.62
N ILE A 73 -7.53 -3.60 -8.86
CA ILE A 73 -7.21 -3.85 -7.44
C ILE A 73 -8.47 -4.20 -6.65
N LYS A 74 -9.55 -3.44 -6.82
CA LYS A 74 -10.81 -3.68 -6.12
C LYS A 74 -11.41 -5.05 -6.45
N GLN A 75 -11.47 -5.42 -7.72
CA GLN A 75 -11.94 -6.73 -8.18
C GLN A 75 -11.05 -7.86 -7.66
N LEU A 76 -9.73 -7.69 -7.77
CA LEU A 76 -8.75 -8.64 -7.24
C LEU A 76 -9.00 -8.93 -5.76
N LYS A 77 -9.19 -7.89 -4.95
CA LYS A 77 -9.41 -8.05 -3.49
C LYS A 77 -10.76 -8.69 -3.14
N GLN A 78 -11.75 -8.61 -4.03
CA GLN A 78 -13.03 -9.33 -3.87
C GLN A 78 -12.87 -10.83 -4.13
N ILE A 79 -12.05 -11.21 -5.12
CA ILE A 79 -11.86 -12.60 -5.55
C ILE A 79 -10.75 -13.28 -4.74
N HIS A 80 -9.66 -12.56 -4.48
CA HIS A 80 -8.46 -13.02 -3.78
C HIS A 80 -8.14 -12.12 -2.57
N PRO A 81 -8.94 -12.17 -1.48
CA PRO A 81 -8.80 -11.25 -0.33
C PRO A 81 -7.43 -11.36 0.37
N ASP A 82 -6.80 -12.53 0.32
CA ASP A 82 -5.53 -12.81 1.00
C ASP A 82 -4.29 -12.35 0.21
N SER A 83 -4.43 -12.02 -1.08
CA SER A 83 -3.32 -11.52 -1.89
C SER A 83 -2.86 -10.15 -1.40
N TYR A 84 -1.56 -9.94 -1.30
CA TYR A 84 -0.95 -8.64 -0.99
C TYR A 84 -0.83 -7.82 -2.28
N VAL A 85 -1.36 -6.61 -2.27
CA VAL A 85 -1.23 -5.65 -3.36
C VAL A 85 -0.39 -4.48 -2.91
N ILE A 86 0.71 -4.23 -3.62
CA ILE A 86 1.63 -3.12 -3.39
C ILE A 86 1.55 -2.18 -4.59
N ALA A 87 1.11 -0.95 -4.35
CA ALA A 87 1.06 0.09 -5.38
C ALA A 87 2.48 0.64 -5.66
N ILE A 88 2.79 0.85 -6.91
CA ILE A 88 4.00 1.54 -7.37
C ILE A 88 3.56 2.87 -7.96
N LEU A 89 4.18 3.97 -7.53
CA LEU A 89 3.84 5.31 -8.00
C LEU A 89 4.92 6.33 -7.64
N THR A 90 4.81 7.54 -8.17
CA THR A 90 5.62 8.68 -7.74
C THR A 90 4.97 9.38 -6.54
N GLU A 91 5.77 9.89 -5.62
CA GLU A 91 5.34 10.51 -4.36
C GLU A 91 4.35 11.66 -4.54
N GLN A 92 4.46 12.42 -5.64
CA GLN A 92 3.55 13.53 -5.95
C GLN A 92 2.09 13.12 -6.11
N TYR A 93 1.81 11.84 -6.39
CA TYR A 93 0.46 11.32 -6.61
C TYR A 93 -0.20 10.83 -5.31
N THR A 94 -0.14 11.62 -4.24
CA THR A 94 -0.68 11.24 -2.92
C THR A 94 -2.18 10.91 -2.95
N ALA A 95 -2.97 11.63 -3.76
CA ALA A 95 -4.40 11.32 -3.93
C ALA A 95 -4.61 9.94 -4.57
N LEU A 96 -3.79 9.60 -5.57
CA LEU A 96 -3.82 8.28 -6.21
C LEU A 96 -3.40 7.17 -5.24
N LEU A 97 -2.41 7.44 -4.38
CA LEU A 97 -2.02 6.51 -3.32
C LEU A 97 -3.18 6.26 -2.34
N PHE A 98 -3.89 7.31 -1.93
CA PHE A 98 -5.08 7.17 -1.09
C PHE A 98 -6.16 6.32 -1.78
N ASP A 99 -6.41 6.54 -3.08
CA ASP A 99 -7.38 5.77 -3.86
C ASP A 99 -6.93 4.31 -4.06
N ALA A 100 -5.63 4.04 -4.16
CA ALA A 100 -5.10 2.69 -4.19
C ALA A 100 -5.39 1.93 -2.89
N ILE A 101 -5.15 2.57 -1.73
CA ILE A 101 -5.47 1.99 -0.42
C ILE A 101 -6.97 1.78 -0.28
N ARG A 102 -7.80 2.73 -0.71
CA ARG A 102 -9.26 2.60 -0.74
C ARG A 102 -9.73 1.45 -1.62
N SER A 103 -9.00 1.17 -2.71
CA SER A 103 -9.27 0.01 -3.57
C SER A 103 -8.78 -1.32 -3.01
N GLY A 104 -8.01 -1.31 -1.90
CA GLY A 104 -7.55 -2.50 -1.20
C GLY A 104 -6.04 -2.78 -1.26
N ALA A 105 -5.22 -1.85 -1.76
CA ALA A 105 -3.77 -1.97 -1.63
C ALA A 105 -3.34 -1.94 -0.16
N GLN A 106 -2.45 -2.85 0.24
CA GLN A 106 -1.95 -2.94 1.60
C GLN A 106 -0.66 -2.16 1.84
N GLY A 107 -0.06 -1.65 0.77
CA GLY A 107 1.13 -0.84 0.86
C GLY A 107 1.54 -0.25 -0.47
N TYR A 108 2.69 0.38 -0.47
CA TYR A 108 3.23 1.05 -1.65
C TYR A 108 4.75 1.12 -1.62
N VAL A 109 5.32 1.35 -2.80
CA VAL A 109 6.70 1.78 -3.00
C VAL A 109 6.72 2.94 -3.98
N PHE A 110 7.61 3.89 -3.77
CA PHE A 110 7.80 4.99 -4.71
C PHE A 110 8.92 4.67 -5.70
N HIS A 111 8.79 5.16 -6.93
CA HIS A 111 9.82 4.98 -7.97
C HIS A 111 11.21 5.50 -7.54
N HIS A 112 11.27 6.56 -6.74
CA HIS A 112 12.51 7.16 -6.25
C HIS A 112 13.07 6.53 -4.98
N HIS A 113 12.32 5.62 -4.31
CA HIS A 113 12.84 4.95 -3.11
C HIS A 113 14.19 4.29 -3.39
N THR A 114 15.09 4.37 -2.45
CA THR A 114 16.33 3.57 -2.44
C THR A 114 15.99 2.08 -2.30
N GLU A 115 16.92 1.21 -2.64
CA GLU A 115 16.74 -0.24 -2.46
C GLU A 115 16.44 -0.61 -1.00
N ALA A 116 17.14 0.04 -0.06
CA ALA A 116 16.92 -0.18 1.37
C ALA A 116 15.51 0.21 1.82
N GLU A 117 14.98 1.32 1.33
CA GLU A 117 13.60 1.76 1.61
C GLU A 117 12.58 0.79 1.01
N MET A 118 12.77 0.36 -0.23
CA MET A 118 11.90 -0.62 -0.88
C MET A 118 11.90 -1.95 -0.12
N ILE A 119 13.07 -2.48 0.24
CA ILE A 119 13.21 -3.70 1.04
C ILE A 119 12.47 -3.56 2.38
N ASN A 120 12.67 -2.44 3.08
CA ASN A 120 12.03 -2.20 4.38
C ASN A 120 10.51 -2.13 4.25
N ASN A 121 9.99 -1.41 3.25
CA ASN A 121 8.55 -1.30 3.00
C ASN A 121 7.94 -2.66 2.66
N ILE A 122 8.55 -3.40 1.72
CA ILE A 122 8.07 -4.74 1.33
C ILE A 122 8.08 -5.69 2.54
N LYS A 123 9.18 -5.73 3.31
CA LYS A 123 9.26 -6.55 4.52
C LYS A 123 8.21 -6.16 5.57
N SER A 124 7.96 -4.86 5.78
CA SER A 124 6.93 -4.38 6.69
C SER A 124 5.55 -4.88 6.26
N ILE A 125 5.22 -4.72 4.97
CA ILE A 125 3.93 -5.17 4.41
C ILE A 125 3.74 -6.68 4.58
N LEU A 126 4.75 -7.48 4.24
CA LEU A 126 4.70 -8.94 4.34
C LEU A 126 4.56 -9.44 5.80
N ARG A 127 5.04 -8.66 6.78
CA ARG A 127 4.84 -8.92 8.22
C ARG A 127 3.49 -8.42 8.73
N GLY A 128 2.67 -7.87 7.83
CA GLY A 128 1.34 -7.35 8.15
C GLY A 128 1.34 -5.90 8.66
N GLY A 129 2.44 -5.16 8.51
CA GLY A 129 2.51 -3.72 8.70
C GLY A 129 1.93 -2.94 7.53
N ALA A 130 1.95 -1.62 7.62
CA ALA A 130 1.58 -0.71 6.55
C ALA A 130 2.51 0.51 6.59
N PRO A 131 3.25 0.81 5.50
CA PRO A 131 4.09 2.00 5.45
C PRO A 131 3.20 3.27 5.45
N LEU A 132 3.64 4.32 6.13
CA LEU A 132 2.94 5.60 6.17
C LEU A 132 3.93 6.74 5.92
N HIS A 133 3.79 7.38 4.76
CA HIS A 133 4.57 8.55 4.37
C HIS A 133 3.91 9.84 4.87
N HIS A 134 4.69 10.88 5.15
CA HIS A 134 4.18 12.15 5.68
C HIS A 134 3.12 12.81 4.78
N ASN A 135 3.30 12.79 3.45
CA ASN A 135 2.32 13.33 2.51
C ASN A 135 0.96 12.61 2.60
N LEU A 136 0.97 11.28 2.73
CA LEU A 136 -0.26 10.52 2.90
C LEU A 136 -0.93 10.86 4.24
N ALA A 137 -0.16 10.99 5.32
CA ALA A 137 -0.69 11.39 6.62
C ALA A 137 -1.33 12.78 6.56
N GLN A 138 -0.66 13.76 5.93
CA GLN A 138 -1.21 15.10 5.70
C GLN A 138 -2.50 15.06 4.86
N TYR A 139 -2.51 14.27 3.79
CA TYR A 139 -3.68 14.12 2.92
C TYR A 139 -4.88 13.54 3.70
N ILE A 140 -4.67 12.50 4.49
CA ILE A 140 -5.71 11.91 5.34
C ILE A 140 -6.27 12.94 6.33
N LEU A 141 -5.39 13.68 7.02
CA LEU A 141 -5.80 14.72 7.98
C LEU A 141 -6.57 15.87 7.31
N SER A 142 -6.13 16.32 6.12
CA SER A 142 -6.80 17.39 5.39
C SER A 142 -8.23 17.04 4.96
N ARG A 143 -8.51 15.77 4.72
CA ARG A 143 -9.88 15.31 4.44
C ARG A 143 -10.76 15.32 5.68
N GLN A 144 -10.18 15.14 6.86
CA GLN A 144 -10.92 15.21 8.13
C GLN A 144 -11.36 16.66 8.46
N THR A 145 -10.49 17.65 8.26
CA THR A 145 -10.77 19.06 8.58
C THR A 145 -11.80 19.68 7.64
N LYS A 146 -11.73 19.41 6.34
CA LYS A 146 -12.71 19.91 5.35
C LYS A 146 -14.15 19.46 5.67
N TYR A 147 -14.29 18.33 6.32
CA TYR A 147 -15.61 17.80 6.72
C TYR A 147 -16.19 18.51 7.94
N SER A 148 -15.37 18.94 8.89
CA SER A 148 -15.83 19.64 10.09
C SER A 148 -16.41 21.04 9.77
N GLU A 149 -16.04 21.63 8.64
CA GLU A 149 -16.47 22.97 8.21
C GLU A 149 -17.77 22.96 7.37
N ASN A 150 -18.11 21.85 6.70
CA ASN A 150 -19.26 21.74 5.81
C ASN A 150 -20.21 20.60 6.24
N LYS A 151 -20.96 20.82 7.31
CA LYS A 151 -21.99 19.85 7.75
C LYS A 151 -23.20 19.86 6.79
N SER A 152 -23.21 18.98 5.79
CA SER A 152 -24.45 18.52 5.15
C SER A 152 -24.64 17.02 5.41
N GLU A 153 -25.83 16.60 5.81
CA GLU A 153 -26.17 15.22 6.23
C GLU A 153 -25.89 14.13 5.17
N LEU A 154 -25.64 14.52 3.92
CA LEU A 154 -25.37 13.60 2.81
C LEU A 154 -23.90 13.14 2.72
N GLU A 155 -22.97 13.76 3.48
CA GLU A 155 -21.53 13.49 3.42
C GLU A 155 -21.00 12.64 4.60
N GLU A 156 -21.85 12.23 5.54
CA GLU A 156 -21.44 11.44 6.73
C GLU A 156 -20.73 10.12 6.40
N LYS A 157 -20.99 9.54 5.23
CA LYS A 157 -20.40 8.26 4.81
C LYS A 157 -18.92 8.33 4.39
N THR A 158 -18.35 9.52 4.30
CA THR A 158 -16.98 9.73 3.80
C THR A 158 -15.97 10.05 4.91
N VAL A 159 -16.40 10.13 6.16
CA VAL A 159 -15.51 10.45 7.29
C VAL A 159 -14.81 9.21 7.81
N LEU A 160 -13.48 9.27 7.84
CA LEU A 160 -12.69 8.27 8.56
C LEU A 160 -12.94 8.42 10.06
N ALA A 161 -13.59 7.45 10.68
CA ALA A 161 -13.77 7.39 12.14
C ALA A 161 -12.42 7.04 12.81
N LEU A 162 -11.50 8.00 12.83
CA LEU A 162 -10.18 7.82 13.46
C LEU A 162 -10.31 7.82 14.98
N THR A 163 -9.63 6.89 15.62
CA THR A 163 -9.43 6.92 17.07
C THR A 163 -8.45 8.03 17.45
N SER A 164 -8.47 8.46 18.72
CA SER A 164 -7.53 9.49 19.22
C SER A 164 -6.05 9.08 19.00
N ILE A 165 -5.74 7.78 19.09
CA ILE A 165 -4.39 7.28 18.86
C ILE A 165 -4.01 7.30 17.37
N GLU A 166 -4.90 6.90 16.48
CA GLU A 166 -4.66 6.98 15.02
C GLU A 166 -4.47 8.43 14.58
N TYR A 167 -5.30 9.34 15.08
CA TYR A 167 -5.16 10.77 14.81
C TYR A 167 -3.80 11.32 15.31
N LYS A 168 -3.37 10.92 16.54
CA LYS A 168 -2.08 11.32 17.08
C LYS A 168 -0.92 10.80 16.23
N ILE A 169 -0.97 9.54 15.79
CA ILE A 169 0.05 8.94 14.93
C ILE A 169 0.12 9.69 13.59
N LEU A 170 -1.02 9.94 12.93
CA LEU A 170 -1.08 10.69 11.68
C LEU A 170 -0.47 12.09 11.82
N ASN A 171 -0.76 12.81 12.91
CA ASN A 171 -0.18 14.13 13.14
C ASN A 171 1.34 14.06 13.29
N LEU A 172 1.89 13.10 14.03
CA LEU A 172 3.34 12.96 14.20
C LEU A 172 4.03 12.57 12.89
N VAL A 173 3.42 11.67 12.12
CA VAL A 173 3.97 11.30 10.81
C VAL A 173 3.85 12.44 9.81
N SER A 174 2.78 13.25 9.85
CA SER A 174 2.58 14.38 8.94
C SER A 174 3.66 15.48 9.06
N VAL A 175 4.33 15.55 10.20
CA VAL A 175 5.46 16.45 10.41
C VAL A 175 6.83 15.77 10.20
N GLY A 176 6.84 14.57 9.62
CA GLY A 176 8.05 13.88 9.15
C GLY A 176 8.62 12.80 10.07
N LEU A 177 7.95 12.45 11.19
CA LEU A 177 8.43 11.36 12.04
C LEU A 177 8.14 10.00 11.39
N ASN A 178 9.12 9.10 11.42
CA ASN A 178 8.90 7.70 11.05
C ASN A 178 8.25 6.90 12.20
N SER A 179 7.79 5.69 11.92
CA SER A 179 7.07 4.85 12.90
C SER A 179 7.87 4.57 14.18
N GLN A 180 9.20 4.41 14.10
CA GLN A 180 10.05 4.22 15.26
C GLN A 180 10.11 5.49 16.11
N GLN A 181 10.32 6.65 15.51
CA GLN A 181 10.32 7.93 16.21
C GLN A 181 8.96 8.23 16.87
N VAL A 182 7.86 7.87 16.20
CA VAL A 182 6.51 7.97 16.78
C VAL A 182 6.38 7.05 18.00
N ALA A 183 6.88 5.81 17.92
CA ALA A 183 6.88 4.87 19.04
C ALA A 183 7.67 5.43 20.22
N ASP A 184 8.87 5.94 20.00
CA ASP A 184 9.75 6.51 21.02
C ASP A 184 9.10 7.74 21.68
N GLN A 185 8.52 8.66 20.87
CA GLN A 185 7.91 9.88 21.38
C GLN A 185 6.60 9.64 22.14
N THR A 186 5.87 8.58 21.78
CA THR A 186 4.58 8.27 22.40
C THR A 186 4.66 7.27 23.54
N ASN A 187 5.81 6.63 23.73
CA ASN A 187 6.04 5.46 24.61
C ASN A 187 5.08 4.30 24.27
N ILE A 188 4.70 4.16 22.99
CA ILE A 188 3.86 3.07 22.49
C ILE A 188 4.76 2.12 21.69
N PRO A 189 4.73 0.81 21.95
CA PRO A 189 5.55 -0.15 21.21
C PRO A 189 5.34 -0.06 19.69
N LEU A 190 6.41 -0.16 18.90
CA LEU A 190 6.41 -0.03 17.44
C LEU A 190 5.32 -0.89 16.76
N TYR A 191 5.17 -2.16 17.18
CA TYR A 191 4.14 -3.05 16.62
C TYR A 191 2.70 -2.53 16.82
N LYS A 192 2.44 -1.77 17.89
CA LYS A 192 1.15 -1.12 18.12
C LYS A 192 0.97 0.11 17.23
N ILE A 193 2.05 0.87 16.98
CA ILE A 193 2.02 1.98 16.01
C ILE A 193 1.69 1.44 14.62
N GLU A 194 2.41 0.41 14.15
CA GLU A 194 2.17 -0.25 12.86
C GLU A 194 0.75 -0.83 12.77
N GLY A 195 0.26 -1.43 13.84
CA GLY A 195 -1.12 -1.92 13.93
C GLY A 195 -2.17 -0.83 13.79
N ASN A 196 -1.95 0.35 14.38
CA ASN A 196 -2.85 1.52 14.22
C ASN A 196 -2.81 2.09 12.79
N ILE A 197 -1.62 2.15 12.16
CA ILE A 197 -1.49 2.55 10.75
C ILE A 197 -2.28 1.58 9.86
N LYS A 198 -2.13 0.27 10.08
CA LYS A 198 -2.89 -0.75 9.35
C LYS A 198 -4.41 -0.61 9.57
N ASN A 199 -4.85 -0.28 10.77
CA ASN A 199 -6.27 -0.02 11.04
C ASN A 199 -6.76 1.23 10.30
N THR A 200 -5.94 2.28 10.20
CA THR A 200 -6.24 3.45 9.37
C THR A 200 -6.44 3.04 7.91
N TYR A 201 -5.57 2.18 7.34
CA TYR A 201 -5.73 1.67 5.98
C TYR A 201 -7.04 0.89 5.81
N ARG A 202 -7.40 0.03 6.77
CA ARG A 202 -8.69 -0.70 6.73
C ARG A 202 -9.89 0.24 6.73
N LYS A 203 -9.82 1.32 7.51
CA LYS A 203 -10.87 2.34 7.52
C LYS A 203 -10.96 3.09 6.18
N ILE A 204 -9.82 3.39 5.54
CA ILE A 204 -9.79 3.97 4.19
C ILE A 204 -10.43 3.00 3.19
N ALA A 205 -10.07 1.72 3.25
CA ALA A 205 -10.62 0.69 2.35
C ALA A 205 -12.12 0.43 2.57
N SER A 206 -12.66 0.76 3.75
CA SER A 206 -14.10 0.65 4.05
C SER A 206 -14.94 1.87 3.61
N LEU A 207 -14.31 2.94 3.13
CA LEU A 207 -15.04 4.09 2.58
C LEU A 207 -15.77 3.68 1.30
N GLU A 208 -17.08 3.93 1.26
CA GLU A 208 -17.88 3.73 0.04
C GLU A 208 -17.45 4.70 -1.07
N HIS A 209 -17.60 4.28 -2.30
CA HIS A 209 -17.29 5.06 -3.51
C HIS A 209 -18.47 5.91 -3.92
#